data_2c62ca69072c2c51d64cff48a734cb45
#
_entry.id   2c62ca69072c2c51d64cff48a734cb45
#
_cell.length_a   1.000
_cell.length_b   1.000
_cell.length_c   1.000
_cell.angle_alpha   90.00
_cell.angle_beta   90.00
_cell.angle_gamma   90.00
#
_symmetry.space_group_name_H-M   'P 1'
#
loop_
_entity.id
_entity.type
_entity.pdbx_description
1 polymer ?
#
loop_
_entity_poly.entity_id
_entity_poly.type
_entity_poly.pdbx_seq_one_letter_code
_entity_poly.pdbx_strand_id
1 'polypeptide(L)'
;MRICGANSRWSSLRDIIIYLHIRERQNLLTLSKRLQAICDMVTPGARICDVGCDHAYADIRLLQEGKIPHALAMDVADGPLASARSNLELTELTERCDIRKSDGLAAYQAGEADCMICAGMGGILMRTLLEAEPEKALSFRELILSPQSEIYLVREWLFANGCRISDESFFEDEGKYYTVMKVLCPDGLRPEQDMTSAKPVKEADSMQERPDWQALAERIEGLSEEDLKQAMVSGKELCRILRDPGFHRLTEERYGPCILHRFLEEGKEPCFQEYLTQTLHSRLKVAEGVSQAAAGANGEEGSSNARQRLSELWGEIGILQTLFAVRQLNKRKGGV
;
A
#
# COMPACT_ATOMS: atom_id res chain seq x y z
N MET A 1 -25.62 -34.37 48.34
CA MET A 1 -25.36 -34.00 46.94
C MET A 1 -24.00 -33.29 46.89
N ARG A 2 -22.96 -33.99 46.46
CA ARG A 2 -21.57 -33.49 46.49
C ARG A 2 -21.34 -32.58 45.30
N ILE A 3 -20.99 -31.32 45.52
CA ILE A 3 -20.51 -30.39 44.49
C ILE A 3 -19.02 -30.67 44.35
N CYS A 4 -18.65 -31.31 43.23
CA CYS A 4 -17.25 -31.56 42.85
C CYS A 4 -16.54 -30.27 42.48
N GLY A 5 -15.42 -30.06 43.13
CA GLY A 5 -14.13 -29.61 42.64
C GLY A 5 -14.08 -28.41 41.66
N ALA A 6 -14.19 -27.18 42.16
CA ALA A 6 -13.56 -26.06 41.50
C ALA A 6 -12.06 -26.07 41.89
N ASN A 7 -11.20 -26.52 41.01
CA ASN A 7 -9.76 -26.38 41.15
C ASN A 7 -9.45 -24.89 41.31
N SER A 8 -9.03 -24.50 42.51
CA SER A 8 -8.53 -23.16 42.84
C SER A 8 -7.24 -22.89 42.10
N ARG A 9 -7.38 -22.33 40.92
CA ARG A 9 -6.25 -21.85 40.10
C ARG A 9 -5.58 -20.62 40.70
N TRP A 10 -6.16 -20.08 41.78
CA TRP A 10 -5.74 -18.81 42.38
C TRP A 10 -5.51 -19.02 43.87
N SER A 11 -4.25 -19.04 44.30
CA SER A 11 -3.87 -19.29 45.68
C SER A 11 -3.83 -18.02 46.54
N SER A 12 -3.86 -16.83 45.91
CA SER A 12 -3.81 -15.56 46.64
C SER A 12 -4.46 -14.41 45.88
N LEU A 13 -4.83 -13.35 46.59
CA LEU A 13 -5.25 -12.06 46.02
C LEU A 13 -4.19 -11.52 45.01
N ARG A 14 -2.91 -11.83 45.25
CA ARG A 14 -1.80 -11.47 44.38
C ARG A 14 -1.90 -12.18 43.02
N ASP A 15 -2.28 -13.46 43.00
CA ASP A 15 -2.48 -14.23 41.76
C ASP A 15 -3.66 -13.71 40.95
N ILE A 16 -4.73 -13.28 41.62
CA ILE A 16 -5.90 -12.65 40.99
C ILE A 16 -5.51 -11.28 40.41
N ILE A 17 -4.77 -10.48 41.17
CA ILE A 17 -4.30 -9.16 40.69
C ILE A 17 -3.36 -9.33 39.49
N ILE A 18 -2.43 -10.29 39.53
CA ILE A 18 -1.55 -10.63 38.43
C ILE A 18 -2.36 -11.10 37.23
N TYR A 19 -3.37 -11.98 37.42
CA TYR A 19 -4.23 -12.45 36.34
C TYR A 19 -5.06 -11.32 35.73
N LEU A 20 -5.64 -10.45 36.52
CA LEU A 20 -6.39 -9.30 36.05
C LEU A 20 -5.46 -8.33 35.31
N HIS A 21 -4.25 -8.12 35.80
CA HIS A 21 -3.23 -7.30 35.16
C HIS A 21 -2.76 -7.90 33.82
N ILE A 22 -2.56 -9.23 33.78
CA ILE A 22 -2.23 -9.94 32.53
C ILE A 22 -3.41 -9.88 31.55
N ARG A 23 -4.63 -10.02 32.01
CA ARG A 23 -5.84 -9.95 31.20
C ARG A 23 -6.12 -8.53 30.69
N GLU A 24 -5.89 -7.51 31.52
CA GLU A 24 -5.91 -6.10 31.11
C GLU A 24 -4.79 -5.83 30.11
N ARG A 25 -3.60 -6.38 30.30
CA ARG A 25 -2.48 -6.26 29.34
C ARG A 25 -2.77 -6.98 28.02
N GLN A 26 -3.49 -8.10 28.01
CA GLN A 26 -3.92 -8.78 26.78
C GLN A 26 -5.07 -8.06 26.04
N ASN A 27 -5.86 -7.23 26.75
CA ASN A 27 -6.91 -6.38 26.15
C ASN A 27 -6.40 -5.00 25.70
N LEU A 28 -5.11 -4.70 25.88
CA LEU A 28 -4.61 -3.31 25.84
C LEU A 28 -4.32 -2.75 24.46
N LEU A 29 -4.37 -3.55 23.40
CA LEU A 29 -4.07 -3.03 22.06
C LEU A 29 -5.16 -3.42 21.06
N THR A 30 -6.28 -2.70 21.11
CA THR A 30 -7.17 -2.63 19.95
C THR A 30 -6.42 -1.84 18.89
N LEU A 31 -5.86 -2.52 17.91
CA LEU A 31 -5.20 -1.90 16.78
C LEU A 31 -6.24 -1.22 15.88
N SER A 32 -5.86 -0.11 15.25
CA SER A 32 -6.62 0.43 14.12
C SER A 32 -6.66 -0.59 12.98
N LYS A 33 -7.64 -0.50 12.09
CA LYS A 33 -7.72 -1.37 10.91
C LYS A 33 -6.41 -1.37 10.11
N ARG A 34 -5.77 -0.21 10.01
CA ARG A 34 -4.49 -0.06 9.31
C ARG A 34 -3.37 -0.87 9.96
N LEU A 35 -3.17 -0.74 11.27
CA LEU A 35 -2.14 -1.51 11.99
C LEU A 35 -2.43 -3.01 11.96
N GLN A 36 -3.68 -3.41 12.06
CA GLN A 36 -4.07 -4.81 11.94
C GLN A 36 -3.73 -5.35 10.53
N ALA A 37 -4.06 -4.61 9.46
CA ALA A 37 -3.74 -5.01 8.10
C ALA A 37 -2.22 -5.11 7.86
N ILE A 38 -1.41 -4.23 8.47
CA ILE A 38 0.05 -4.33 8.44
C ILE A 38 0.51 -5.61 9.13
N CYS A 39 0.03 -5.87 10.34
CA CYS A 39 0.38 -7.08 11.07
C CYS A 39 -0.03 -8.36 10.33
N ASP A 40 -1.20 -8.36 9.68
CA ASP A 40 -1.71 -9.51 8.94
C ASP A 40 -0.79 -9.90 7.78
N MET A 41 -0.17 -8.93 7.10
CA MET A 41 0.70 -9.14 5.95
C MET A 41 2.11 -9.67 6.30
N VAL A 42 2.59 -9.49 7.53
CA VAL A 42 3.91 -9.99 7.94
C VAL A 42 3.95 -11.51 7.86
N THR A 43 4.98 -12.06 7.22
CA THR A 43 5.18 -13.52 7.16
C THR A 43 5.52 -14.08 8.55
N PRO A 44 4.78 -15.11 9.03
CA PRO A 44 5.10 -15.73 10.33
C PRO A 44 6.55 -16.23 10.39
N GLY A 45 7.20 -16.00 11.54
CA GLY A 45 8.59 -16.39 11.78
C GLY A 45 9.64 -15.41 11.28
N ALA A 46 9.26 -14.35 10.58
CA ALA A 46 10.19 -13.29 10.16
C ALA A 46 10.68 -12.47 11.35
N ARG A 47 11.94 -12.07 11.35
CA ARG A 47 12.45 -10.99 12.20
C ARG A 47 12.09 -9.67 11.51
N ILE A 48 11.54 -8.72 12.23
CA ILE A 48 11.10 -7.46 11.64
C ILE A 48 12.01 -6.30 12.00
N CYS A 49 12.06 -5.29 11.11
CA CYS A 49 12.58 -3.96 11.34
C CYS A 49 11.45 -2.96 11.08
N ASP A 50 10.94 -2.29 12.10
CA ASP A 50 9.90 -1.27 11.98
C ASP A 50 10.53 0.12 11.90
N VAL A 51 10.39 0.77 10.73
CA VAL A 51 10.98 2.08 10.43
C VAL A 51 9.93 3.17 10.58
N GLY A 52 10.11 4.03 11.58
CA GLY A 52 9.10 4.97 12.06
C GLY A 52 8.11 4.26 12.98
N CYS A 53 8.63 3.51 13.95
CA CYS A 53 7.86 2.61 14.83
C CYS A 53 6.86 3.34 15.75
N ASP A 54 7.02 4.67 15.91
CA ASP A 54 6.19 5.51 16.78
C ASP A 54 6.13 4.91 18.21
N HIS A 55 5.05 4.24 18.55
CA HIS A 55 4.82 3.61 19.87
C HIS A 55 5.12 2.11 19.89
N ALA A 56 5.64 1.52 18.82
CA ALA A 56 5.91 0.09 18.62
C ALA A 56 4.65 -0.81 18.77
N TYR A 57 3.46 -0.31 18.43
CA TYR A 57 2.23 -1.08 18.60
C TYR A 57 2.16 -2.29 17.66
N ALA A 58 2.67 -2.18 16.43
CA ALA A 58 2.73 -3.29 15.48
C ALA A 58 3.71 -4.36 15.98
N ASP A 59 4.89 -3.96 16.43
CA ASP A 59 5.93 -4.84 16.99
C ASP A 59 5.38 -5.64 18.19
N ILE A 60 4.80 -4.93 19.15
CA ILE A 60 4.22 -5.53 20.37
C ILE A 60 3.14 -6.54 20.01
N ARG A 61 2.24 -6.19 19.10
CA ARG A 61 1.16 -7.08 18.67
C ARG A 61 1.69 -8.36 18.04
N LEU A 62 2.62 -8.23 17.09
CA LEU A 62 3.26 -9.37 16.41
C LEU A 62 4.04 -10.27 17.37
N LEU A 63 4.71 -9.68 18.35
CA LEU A 63 5.44 -10.42 19.40
C LEU A 63 4.50 -11.13 20.38
N GLN A 64 3.39 -10.49 20.78
CA GLN A 64 2.37 -11.07 21.67
C GLN A 64 1.65 -12.25 21.02
N GLU A 65 1.34 -12.17 19.74
CA GLU A 65 0.74 -13.27 18.97
C GLU A 65 1.72 -14.42 18.71
N GLY A 66 3.01 -14.24 19.00
CA GLY A 66 4.05 -15.19 18.64
C GLY A 66 4.26 -15.32 17.14
N LYS A 67 3.77 -14.36 16.37
CA LYS A 67 3.89 -14.33 14.90
C LYS A 67 5.33 -14.10 14.47
N ILE A 68 6.09 -13.32 15.24
CA ILE A 68 7.51 -13.01 15.00
C ILE A 68 8.37 -13.39 16.22
N PRO A 69 9.64 -13.80 16.03
CA PRO A 69 10.55 -14.08 17.13
C PRO A 69 11.15 -12.82 17.74
N HIS A 70 11.42 -11.80 16.92
CA HIS A 70 12.16 -10.60 17.33
C HIS A 70 11.80 -9.40 16.45
N ALA A 71 11.89 -8.18 17.02
CA ALA A 71 11.70 -6.92 16.35
C ALA A 71 12.88 -5.96 16.58
N LEU A 72 13.14 -5.09 15.61
CA LEU A 72 14.01 -3.92 15.71
C LEU A 72 13.15 -2.68 15.43
N ALA A 73 12.74 -1.97 16.48
CA ALA A 73 11.96 -0.75 16.37
C ALA A 73 12.86 0.47 16.22
N MET A 74 12.69 1.22 15.12
CA MET A 74 13.52 2.39 14.81
C MET A 74 12.67 3.63 14.60
N ASP A 75 13.14 4.76 15.12
CA ASP A 75 12.57 6.08 14.85
C ASP A 75 13.65 7.15 14.88
N VAL A 76 13.42 8.28 14.22
CA VAL A 76 14.33 9.43 14.22
C VAL A 76 14.18 10.29 15.48
N ALA A 77 12.99 10.26 16.09
CA ALA A 77 12.63 11.12 17.21
C ALA A 77 12.72 10.40 18.56
N ASP A 78 13.27 11.09 19.57
CA ASP A 78 13.44 10.52 20.91
C ASP A 78 12.11 10.27 21.64
N GLY A 79 11.08 11.09 21.38
CA GLY A 79 9.75 10.94 21.97
C GLY A 79 9.08 9.60 21.63
N PRO A 80 8.90 9.26 20.35
CA PRO A 80 8.42 7.95 19.91
C PRO A 80 9.22 6.79 20.50
N LEU A 81 10.55 6.85 20.48
CA LEU A 81 11.40 5.81 21.05
C LEU A 81 11.21 5.64 22.57
N ALA A 82 11.02 6.73 23.30
CA ALA A 82 10.70 6.67 24.72
C ALA A 82 9.34 6.01 24.98
N SER A 83 8.34 6.34 24.16
CA SER A 83 7.01 5.72 24.22
C SER A 83 7.07 4.23 23.88
N ALA A 84 7.79 3.86 22.82
CA ALA A 84 8.01 2.47 22.44
C ALA A 84 8.67 1.67 23.59
N ARG A 85 9.71 2.23 24.21
CA ARG A 85 10.38 1.59 25.37
C ARG A 85 9.41 1.36 26.53
N SER A 86 8.66 2.38 26.90
CA SER A 86 7.66 2.27 27.98
C SER A 86 6.60 1.21 27.68
N ASN A 87 6.12 1.14 26.43
CA ASN A 87 5.14 0.15 26.02
C ASN A 87 5.70 -1.29 26.04
N LEU A 88 6.96 -1.47 25.64
CA LEU A 88 7.65 -2.77 25.70
C LEU A 88 7.89 -3.20 27.14
N GLU A 89 8.25 -2.29 28.05
CA GLU A 89 8.37 -2.56 29.47
C GLU A 89 7.03 -3.00 30.09
N LEU A 90 5.95 -2.27 29.76
CA LEU A 90 4.60 -2.59 30.24
C LEU A 90 4.10 -3.95 29.75
N THR A 91 4.55 -4.39 28.60
CA THR A 91 4.15 -5.68 27.97
C THR A 91 5.15 -6.80 28.21
N GLU A 92 6.25 -6.56 28.94
CA GLU A 92 7.31 -7.52 29.26
C GLU A 92 7.99 -8.11 27.98
N LEU A 93 8.15 -7.27 26.94
CA LEU A 93 8.70 -7.66 25.64
C LEU A 93 10.08 -7.04 25.34
N THR A 94 10.71 -6.39 26.31
CA THR A 94 12.01 -5.71 26.15
C THR A 94 13.13 -6.61 25.64
N GLU A 95 13.12 -7.89 26.01
CA GLU A 95 14.12 -8.88 25.54
C GLU A 95 13.89 -9.36 24.10
N ARG A 96 12.75 -9.00 23.51
CA ARG A 96 12.35 -9.44 22.17
C ARG A 96 12.22 -8.31 21.16
N CYS A 97 12.49 -7.07 21.59
CA CYS A 97 12.43 -5.90 20.73
C CYS A 97 13.57 -4.93 21.08
N ASP A 98 14.50 -4.77 20.15
CA ASP A 98 15.52 -3.74 20.22
C ASP A 98 14.94 -2.39 19.81
N ILE A 99 15.39 -1.32 20.49
CA ILE A 99 15.01 0.06 20.15
C ILE A 99 16.26 0.80 19.71
N ARG A 100 16.21 1.40 18.52
CA ARG A 100 17.34 2.11 17.94
C ARG A 100 16.91 3.45 17.33
N LYS A 101 17.67 4.52 17.66
CA LYS A 101 17.50 5.80 16.98
C LYS A 101 18.10 5.74 15.59
N SER A 102 17.31 6.05 14.56
CA SER A 102 17.73 5.99 13.16
C SER A 102 16.95 6.97 12.30
N ASP A 103 17.62 7.66 11.40
CA ASP A 103 16.99 8.34 10.28
C ASP A 103 16.81 7.31 9.14
N GLY A 104 15.56 6.87 8.96
CA GLY A 104 15.26 5.77 8.06
C GLY A 104 16.09 4.52 8.35
N LEU A 105 16.78 4.00 7.35
CA LEU A 105 17.65 2.81 7.44
C LEU A 105 19.11 3.11 7.77
N ALA A 106 19.48 4.35 8.11
CA ALA A 106 20.88 4.73 8.34
C ALA A 106 21.58 3.83 9.37
N ALA A 107 20.92 3.54 10.50
CA ALA A 107 21.47 2.70 11.57
C ALA A 107 21.15 1.20 11.43
N TYR A 108 20.38 0.78 10.43
CA TYR A 108 20.11 -0.63 10.12
C TYR A 108 21.34 -1.30 9.51
N GLN A 109 21.58 -2.56 9.86
CA GLN A 109 22.61 -3.39 9.24
C GLN A 109 21.94 -4.53 8.47
N ALA A 110 22.37 -4.74 7.23
CA ALA A 110 21.81 -5.79 6.38
C ALA A 110 21.88 -7.16 7.07
N GLY A 111 20.76 -7.88 7.08
CA GLY A 111 20.66 -9.19 7.72
C GLY A 111 20.20 -9.20 9.18
N GLU A 112 20.03 -8.05 9.83
CA GLU A 112 19.44 -8.00 11.18
C GLU A 112 17.97 -8.42 11.19
N ALA A 113 17.24 -8.14 10.10
CA ALA A 113 15.83 -8.49 9.95
C ALA A 113 15.52 -9.07 8.56
N ASP A 114 14.42 -9.81 8.47
CA ASP A 114 13.94 -10.45 7.24
C ASP A 114 12.85 -9.62 6.57
N CYS A 115 12.09 -8.85 7.35
CA CYS A 115 10.96 -8.05 6.93
C CYS A 115 11.12 -6.61 7.42
N MET A 116 10.91 -5.63 6.53
CA MET A 116 10.79 -4.22 6.92
C MET A 116 9.32 -3.83 6.98
N ILE A 117 8.92 -3.18 8.05
CA ILE A 117 7.65 -2.44 8.14
C ILE A 117 7.97 -0.96 7.98
N CYS A 118 7.21 -0.25 7.14
CA CYS A 118 7.27 1.20 7.04
C CYS A 118 5.86 1.75 6.76
N ALA A 119 5.30 2.47 7.71
CA ALA A 119 3.92 2.91 7.67
C ALA A 119 3.72 4.29 8.32
N GLY A 120 2.62 4.95 7.94
CA GLY A 120 2.22 6.20 8.62
C GLY A 120 2.88 7.46 8.09
N MET A 121 3.72 7.38 7.06
CA MET A 121 4.35 8.52 6.40
C MET A 121 3.85 8.70 4.96
N GLY A 122 4.03 9.90 4.39
CA GLY A 122 3.70 10.17 2.98
C GLY A 122 4.62 9.43 2.02
N GLY A 123 4.13 9.18 0.80
CA GLY A 123 4.88 8.44 -0.22
C GLY A 123 6.17 9.12 -0.66
N ILE A 124 6.21 10.45 -0.68
CA ILE A 124 7.45 11.20 -0.97
C ILE A 124 8.53 10.86 0.06
N LEU A 125 8.20 10.95 1.35
CA LEU A 125 9.15 10.65 2.42
C LEU A 125 9.58 9.18 2.39
N MET A 126 8.62 8.27 2.22
CA MET A 126 8.92 6.83 2.13
C MET A 126 9.86 6.52 0.96
N ARG A 127 9.60 7.10 -0.22
CA ARG A 127 10.48 6.97 -1.39
C ARG A 127 11.87 7.51 -1.09
N THR A 128 11.98 8.71 -0.50
CA THR A 128 13.28 9.31 -0.12
C THR A 128 14.07 8.39 0.82
N LEU A 129 13.40 7.77 1.79
CA LEU A 129 14.01 6.81 2.71
C LEU A 129 14.55 5.57 1.99
N LEU A 130 13.78 5.03 1.06
CA LEU A 130 14.20 3.86 0.26
C LEU A 130 15.35 4.22 -0.69
N GLU A 131 15.35 5.43 -1.26
CA GLU A 131 16.39 5.94 -2.15
C GLU A 131 17.70 6.30 -1.42
N ALA A 132 17.62 6.66 -0.14
CA ALA A 132 18.81 7.00 0.65
C ALA A 132 19.70 5.78 0.93
N GLU A 133 19.09 4.60 1.13
CA GLU A 133 19.79 3.36 1.49
C GLU A 133 19.25 2.17 0.68
N PRO A 134 19.36 2.21 -0.66
CA PRO A 134 18.68 1.25 -1.52
C PRO A 134 19.19 -0.19 -1.31
N GLU A 135 20.49 -0.38 -1.09
CA GLU A 135 21.06 -1.70 -0.82
C GLU A 135 20.50 -2.31 0.47
N LYS A 136 20.33 -1.49 1.51
CA LYS A 136 19.73 -1.94 2.77
C LYS A 136 18.25 -2.24 2.59
N ALA A 137 17.50 -1.38 1.88
CA ALA A 137 16.09 -1.59 1.60
C ALA A 137 15.86 -2.88 0.80
N LEU A 138 16.71 -3.18 -0.17
CA LEU A 138 16.63 -4.39 -1.00
C LEU A 138 17.19 -5.64 -0.32
N SER A 139 17.92 -5.51 0.80
CA SER A 139 18.44 -6.65 1.57
C SER A 139 17.37 -7.40 2.37
N PHE A 140 16.20 -6.80 2.57
CA PHE A 140 15.06 -7.49 3.18
C PHE A 140 14.46 -8.51 2.20
N ARG A 141 13.89 -9.58 2.74
CA ARG A 141 13.12 -10.55 1.94
C ARG A 141 11.76 -9.99 1.55
N GLU A 142 11.14 -9.26 2.47
CA GLU A 142 9.85 -8.62 2.25
C GLU A 142 9.79 -7.23 2.88
N LEU A 143 8.96 -6.36 2.27
CA LEU A 143 8.61 -5.04 2.81
C LEU A 143 7.10 -4.98 2.99
N ILE A 144 6.65 -4.50 4.14
CA ILE A 144 5.24 -4.18 4.40
C ILE A 144 5.12 -2.66 4.45
N LEU A 145 4.55 -2.08 3.40
CA LEU A 145 4.54 -0.63 3.20
C LEU A 145 3.12 -0.09 3.23
N SER A 146 2.90 0.99 3.99
CA SER A 146 1.61 1.69 4.03
C SER A 146 1.79 3.20 3.94
N PRO A 147 2.11 3.72 2.73
CA PRO A 147 2.19 5.16 2.49
C PRO A 147 0.80 5.80 2.56
N GLN A 148 0.71 7.01 3.14
CA GLN A 148 -0.56 7.73 3.32
C GLN A 148 -0.94 8.65 2.15
N SER A 149 0.04 8.98 1.31
CA SER A 149 -0.14 9.86 0.12
C SER A 149 0.86 9.44 -0.96
N GLU A 150 0.71 9.95 -2.19
CA GLU A 150 1.59 9.73 -3.33
C GLU A 150 2.07 8.27 -3.47
N ILE A 151 1.17 7.31 -3.27
CA ILE A 151 1.46 5.86 -3.23
C ILE A 151 2.16 5.41 -4.52
N TYR A 152 1.80 6.01 -5.64
CA TYR A 152 2.38 5.71 -6.96
C TYR A 152 3.90 5.92 -7.01
N LEU A 153 4.44 6.91 -6.28
CA LEU A 153 5.89 7.14 -6.23
C LEU A 153 6.65 5.98 -5.57
N VAL A 154 6.03 5.37 -4.55
CA VAL A 154 6.60 4.20 -3.88
C VAL A 154 6.56 2.99 -4.82
N ARG A 155 5.43 2.75 -5.50
CA ARG A 155 5.31 1.65 -6.47
C ARG A 155 6.27 1.82 -7.65
N GLU A 156 6.42 3.04 -8.17
CA GLU A 156 7.40 3.36 -9.23
C GLU A 156 8.82 2.94 -8.82
N TRP A 157 9.24 3.30 -7.59
CA TRP A 157 10.54 2.92 -7.06
C TRP A 157 10.67 1.39 -6.92
N LEU A 158 9.66 0.72 -6.38
CA LEU A 158 9.66 -0.73 -6.21
C LEU A 158 9.82 -1.46 -7.54
N PHE A 159 9.05 -1.07 -8.55
CA PHE A 159 9.13 -1.69 -9.88
C PHE A 159 10.47 -1.39 -10.58
N ALA A 160 11.00 -0.18 -10.44
CA ALA A 160 12.30 0.18 -10.98
C ALA A 160 13.46 -0.63 -10.37
N ASN A 161 13.30 -1.11 -9.13
CA ASN A 161 14.28 -1.91 -8.42
C ASN A 161 14.00 -3.42 -8.44
N GLY A 162 13.10 -3.88 -9.32
CA GLY A 162 12.82 -5.31 -9.53
C GLY A 162 12.02 -5.95 -8.39
N CYS A 163 11.42 -5.16 -7.49
CA CYS A 163 10.54 -5.67 -6.45
C CYS A 163 9.19 -6.10 -7.03
N ARG A 164 8.57 -7.09 -6.40
CA ARG A 164 7.24 -7.58 -6.76
C ARG A 164 6.24 -7.34 -5.65
N ILE A 165 5.17 -6.62 -5.91
CA ILE A 165 4.04 -6.52 -5.00
C ILE A 165 3.28 -7.85 -5.07
N SER A 166 3.31 -8.61 -3.97
CA SER A 166 2.74 -9.96 -3.88
C SER A 166 1.32 -9.95 -3.33
N ASP A 167 0.97 -8.96 -2.51
CA ASP A 167 -0.37 -8.74 -2.00
C ASP A 167 -0.58 -7.26 -1.66
N GLU A 168 -1.85 -6.83 -1.65
CA GLU A 168 -2.27 -5.49 -1.27
C GLU A 168 -3.62 -5.55 -0.55
N SER A 169 -3.80 -4.73 0.47
CA SER A 169 -5.10 -4.44 1.07
C SER A 169 -5.49 -3.01 0.78
N PHE A 170 -6.77 -2.81 0.45
CA PHE A 170 -7.37 -1.49 0.27
C PHE A 170 -8.66 -1.40 1.07
N PHE A 171 -8.76 -0.43 1.95
CA PHE A 171 -9.92 -0.26 2.83
C PHE A 171 -10.10 1.18 3.25
N GLU A 172 -11.31 1.48 3.72
CA GLU A 172 -11.67 2.75 4.33
C GLU A 172 -11.65 2.59 5.86
N ASP A 173 -11.08 3.56 6.55
CA ASP A 173 -11.08 3.69 8.00
C ASP A 173 -11.25 5.16 8.38
N GLU A 174 -12.28 5.49 9.15
CA GLU A 174 -12.59 6.84 9.61
C GLU A 174 -12.65 7.91 8.48
N GLY A 175 -13.24 7.55 7.33
CA GLY A 175 -13.39 8.43 6.18
C GLY A 175 -12.13 8.62 5.32
N LYS A 176 -11.08 7.83 5.56
CA LYS A 176 -9.85 7.83 4.78
C LYS A 176 -9.59 6.48 4.14
N TYR A 177 -9.06 6.50 2.94
CA TYR A 177 -8.65 5.27 2.25
C TYR A 177 -7.18 4.97 2.53
N TYR A 178 -6.91 3.71 2.82
CA TYR A 178 -5.59 3.19 3.12
C TYR A 178 -5.21 2.06 2.18
N THR A 179 -3.93 2.02 1.83
CA THR A 179 -3.31 0.90 1.13
C THR A 179 -2.20 0.32 2.00
N VAL A 180 -2.18 -1.00 2.11
CA VAL A 180 -1.06 -1.75 2.67
C VAL A 180 -0.56 -2.69 1.59
N MET A 181 0.74 -2.69 1.33
CA MET A 181 1.39 -3.49 0.30
C MET A 181 2.35 -4.48 0.93
N LYS A 182 2.27 -5.74 0.54
CA LYS A 182 3.30 -6.75 0.76
C LYS A 182 4.17 -6.86 -0.47
N VAL A 183 5.45 -6.61 -0.31
CA VAL A 183 6.43 -6.53 -1.39
C VAL A 183 7.51 -7.58 -1.16
N LEU A 184 7.89 -8.30 -2.21
CA LEU A 184 9.03 -9.21 -2.20
C LEU A 184 10.20 -8.54 -2.92
N CYS A 185 11.36 -8.48 -2.25
CA CYS A 185 12.58 -7.95 -2.83
C CYS A 185 13.29 -9.00 -3.72
N PRO A 186 14.17 -8.60 -4.67
CA PRO A 186 14.84 -9.52 -5.59
C PRO A 186 15.56 -10.68 -4.90
N ASP A 187 16.29 -10.43 -3.81
CA ASP A 187 16.98 -11.47 -3.03
C ASP A 187 16.02 -12.37 -2.23
N GLY A 188 14.80 -11.92 -1.97
CA GLY A 188 13.72 -12.69 -1.36
C GLY A 188 13.04 -13.64 -2.34
N LEU A 189 13.24 -13.43 -3.64
CA LEU A 189 12.71 -14.26 -4.72
C LEU A 189 13.64 -15.50 -4.95
N ARG A 190 13.80 -16.38 -3.93
CA ARG A 190 14.51 -17.65 -4.16
C ARG A 190 13.67 -18.54 -5.06
N PRO A 191 14.26 -19.20 -6.10
CA PRO A 191 13.53 -19.92 -7.13
C PRO A 191 12.76 -21.18 -6.66
N GLU A 192 12.87 -21.60 -5.42
CA GLU A 192 12.46 -22.94 -5.01
C GLU A 192 11.10 -23.10 -4.32
N GLN A 193 10.36 -22.01 -4.03
CA GLN A 193 9.10 -22.16 -3.28
C GLN A 193 7.86 -21.46 -3.83
N ASP A 194 7.92 -20.70 -4.92
CA ASP A 194 6.76 -19.91 -5.39
C ASP A 194 6.39 -20.11 -6.87
N MET A 195 6.67 -21.29 -7.42
CA MET A 195 6.43 -21.62 -8.86
C MET A 195 5.02 -22.16 -9.17
N THR A 196 3.99 -21.88 -8.39
CA THR A 196 2.67 -22.47 -8.67
C THR A 196 1.57 -21.50 -9.14
N SER A 197 1.78 -20.21 -9.31
CA SER A 197 0.66 -19.35 -9.77
C SER A 197 0.96 -18.09 -10.56
N ALA A 198 2.19 -17.80 -10.97
CA ALA A 198 2.43 -16.67 -11.86
C ALA A 198 3.31 -17.10 -13.05
N LYS A 199 2.78 -17.04 -14.28
CA LYS A 199 3.60 -17.14 -15.49
C LYS A 199 4.68 -16.05 -15.44
N PRO A 200 5.97 -16.36 -15.72
CA PRO A 200 7.01 -15.36 -15.74
C PRO A 200 6.65 -14.32 -16.80
N VAL A 201 6.51 -13.07 -16.37
CA VAL A 201 6.61 -11.94 -17.29
C VAL A 201 8.04 -12.02 -17.82
N LYS A 202 8.19 -12.29 -19.12
CA LYS A 202 9.48 -12.27 -19.81
C LYS A 202 10.18 -10.98 -19.45
N GLU A 203 11.49 -11.09 -19.15
CA GLU A 203 12.41 -9.96 -19.04
C GLU A 203 12.07 -8.93 -20.11
N ALA A 204 11.41 -7.87 -19.70
CA ALA A 204 11.17 -6.72 -20.55
C ALA A 204 12.40 -5.85 -20.39
N ASP A 205 13.06 -5.62 -21.49
CA ASP A 205 14.25 -4.82 -21.70
C ASP A 205 14.35 -3.64 -20.74
N SER A 206 15.51 -3.56 -20.13
CA SER A 206 16.04 -2.41 -19.41
C SER A 206 15.85 -1.13 -20.22
N MET A 207 15.38 -0.07 -19.57
CA MET A 207 15.27 1.30 -20.10
C MET A 207 14.22 1.49 -21.21
N GLN A 208 12.97 1.16 -20.96
CA GLN A 208 11.90 1.80 -21.71
C GLN A 208 11.58 3.15 -21.05
N GLU A 209 11.64 4.19 -21.90
CA GLU A 209 11.26 5.57 -21.59
C GLU A 209 9.97 5.63 -20.79
N ARG A 210 9.93 6.53 -19.79
CA ARG A 210 8.70 6.79 -19.02
C ARG A 210 7.53 6.94 -19.98
N PRO A 211 6.38 6.29 -19.70
CA PRO A 211 5.21 6.49 -20.54
C PRO A 211 4.97 7.98 -20.67
N ASP A 212 4.99 8.49 -21.89
CA ASP A 212 4.70 9.88 -22.16
C ASP A 212 3.21 10.10 -21.92
N TRP A 213 2.90 10.63 -20.74
CA TRP A 213 1.55 10.98 -20.32
C TRP A 213 0.88 11.91 -21.32
N GLN A 214 1.68 12.75 -21.96
CA GLN A 214 1.22 13.70 -22.96
C GLN A 214 0.80 12.97 -24.23
N ALA A 215 1.58 12.01 -24.69
CA ALA A 215 1.23 11.17 -25.84
C ALA A 215 0.02 10.26 -25.57
N LEU A 216 -0.12 9.76 -24.35
CA LEU A 216 -1.30 8.98 -23.94
C LEU A 216 -2.54 9.87 -23.80
N ALA A 217 -2.41 11.05 -23.22
CA ALA A 217 -3.47 12.04 -23.13
C ALA A 217 -3.89 12.52 -24.52
N GLU A 218 -2.97 12.85 -25.42
CA GLU A 218 -3.25 13.25 -26.81
C GLU A 218 -3.99 12.14 -27.58
N ARG A 219 -3.66 10.88 -27.33
CA ARG A 219 -4.41 9.74 -27.92
C ARG A 219 -5.82 9.58 -27.35
N ILE A 220 -6.05 9.99 -26.11
CA ILE A 220 -7.36 9.96 -25.45
C ILE A 220 -8.14 11.26 -25.77
N GLU A 221 -7.48 12.42 -25.83
CA GLU A 221 -8.07 13.72 -26.21
C GLU A 221 -8.55 13.76 -27.67
N GLY A 222 -7.95 12.97 -28.56
CA GLY A 222 -8.45 12.78 -29.92
C GLY A 222 -9.78 12.03 -30.01
N LEU A 223 -10.25 11.47 -28.89
CA LEU A 223 -11.56 10.81 -28.78
C LEU A 223 -12.58 11.80 -28.22
N SER A 224 -13.56 12.21 -29.01
CA SER A 224 -14.69 12.99 -28.49
C SER A 224 -15.45 12.18 -27.40
N GLU A 225 -16.25 12.85 -26.57
CA GLU A 225 -17.11 12.18 -25.61
C GLU A 225 -18.03 11.14 -26.27
N GLU A 226 -18.39 11.37 -27.51
CA GLU A 226 -19.13 10.49 -28.40
C GLU A 226 -18.28 9.29 -28.85
N ASP A 227 -17.00 9.53 -29.20
CA ASP A 227 -16.05 8.48 -29.57
C ASP A 227 -15.68 7.59 -28.38
N LEU A 228 -15.57 8.14 -27.17
CA LEU A 228 -15.39 7.37 -25.93
C LEU A 228 -16.62 6.50 -25.64
N LYS A 229 -17.84 7.05 -25.82
CA LYS A 229 -19.08 6.27 -25.72
C LYS A 229 -19.16 5.19 -26.81
N GLN A 230 -18.73 5.48 -28.02
CA GLN A 230 -18.75 4.56 -29.15
C GLN A 230 -17.60 3.54 -29.10
N ALA A 231 -16.42 3.89 -28.57
CA ALA A 231 -15.32 2.98 -28.24
C ALA A 231 -15.70 2.03 -27.11
N MET A 232 -16.44 2.50 -26.11
CA MET A 232 -17.08 1.65 -25.10
C MET A 232 -18.09 0.65 -25.72
N VAL A 233 -18.72 0.99 -26.85
CA VAL A 233 -19.65 0.12 -27.59
C VAL A 233 -18.92 -0.84 -28.52
N SER A 234 -17.83 -0.42 -29.18
CA SER A 234 -17.11 -1.24 -30.17
C SER A 234 -16.11 -2.25 -29.55
N GLY A 235 -15.69 -2.06 -28.33
CA GLY A 235 -14.74 -2.93 -27.60
C GLY A 235 -13.33 -3.04 -28.21
N LYS A 236 -13.13 -2.63 -29.47
CA LYS A 236 -11.86 -2.80 -30.18
C LYS A 236 -10.78 -1.82 -29.74
N GLU A 237 -11.11 -0.55 -29.59
CA GLU A 237 -10.15 0.47 -29.14
C GLU A 237 -9.84 0.30 -27.66
N LEU A 238 -10.84 -0.04 -26.84
CA LEU A 238 -10.66 -0.41 -25.46
C LEU A 238 -9.69 -1.60 -25.32
N CYS A 239 -9.84 -2.65 -26.14
CA CYS A 239 -8.93 -3.79 -26.19
C CYS A 239 -7.51 -3.39 -26.61
N ARG A 240 -7.35 -2.36 -27.44
CA ARG A 240 -6.04 -1.84 -27.86
C ARG A 240 -5.36 -1.07 -26.73
N ILE A 241 -6.08 -0.21 -26.02
CA ILE A 241 -5.59 0.52 -24.85
C ILE A 241 -5.18 -0.46 -23.75
N LEU A 242 -6.02 -1.46 -23.49
CA LEU A 242 -5.73 -2.50 -22.48
C LEU A 242 -4.56 -3.41 -22.81
N ARG A 243 -4.14 -3.49 -24.05
CA ARG A 243 -2.96 -4.25 -24.48
C ARG A 243 -1.68 -3.41 -24.53
N ASP A 244 -1.80 -2.11 -24.30
CA ASP A 244 -0.65 -1.21 -24.25
C ASP A 244 0.12 -1.45 -22.94
N PRO A 245 1.40 -1.88 -23.01
CA PRO A 245 2.19 -2.14 -21.80
C PRO A 245 2.37 -0.90 -20.93
N GLY A 246 2.43 0.30 -21.53
CA GLY A 246 2.52 1.55 -20.79
C GLY A 246 1.26 1.85 -19.98
N PHE A 247 0.08 1.57 -20.52
CA PHE A 247 -1.19 1.70 -19.79
C PHE A 247 -1.25 0.74 -18.59
N HIS A 248 -0.83 -0.51 -18.76
CA HIS A 248 -0.76 -1.48 -17.66
C HIS A 248 0.15 -0.98 -16.53
N ARG A 249 1.38 -0.67 -16.87
CA ARG A 249 2.36 -0.19 -15.89
C ARG A 249 1.86 1.02 -15.12
N LEU A 250 1.30 1.97 -15.81
CA LEU A 250 0.76 3.18 -15.26
C LEU A 250 -0.41 2.96 -14.29
N THR A 251 -1.34 2.10 -14.64
CA THR A 251 -2.47 1.76 -13.78
C THR A 251 -2.02 0.96 -12.56
N GLU A 252 -1.05 0.07 -12.70
CA GLU A 252 -0.46 -0.68 -11.60
C GLU A 252 0.32 0.21 -10.64
N GLU A 253 1.11 1.15 -11.13
CA GLU A 253 1.79 2.14 -10.29
C GLU A 253 0.78 2.98 -9.51
N ARG A 254 -0.30 3.43 -10.15
CA ARG A 254 -1.29 4.30 -9.53
C ARG A 254 -2.22 3.60 -8.56
N TYR A 255 -2.71 2.43 -8.91
CA TYR A 255 -3.79 1.76 -8.20
C TYR A 255 -3.40 0.43 -7.56
N GLY A 256 -2.25 -0.13 -7.91
CA GLY A 256 -1.74 -1.39 -7.39
C GLY A 256 -2.16 -2.62 -8.20
N PRO A 257 -1.22 -3.51 -8.50
CA PRO A 257 -1.47 -4.67 -9.36
C PRO A 257 -2.48 -5.65 -8.75
N CYS A 258 -2.38 -5.93 -7.45
CA CYS A 258 -3.25 -6.90 -6.78
C CYS A 258 -4.66 -6.35 -6.59
N ILE A 259 -4.80 -5.07 -6.24
CA ILE A 259 -6.10 -4.39 -6.10
C ILE A 259 -6.80 -4.33 -7.46
N LEU A 260 -6.08 -3.95 -8.52
CA LEU A 260 -6.62 -3.90 -9.87
C LEU A 260 -7.07 -5.28 -10.36
N HIS A 261 -6.27 -6.32 -10.13
CA HIS A 261 -6.63 -7.70 -10.51
C HIS A 261 -7.94 -8.12 -9.83
N ARG A 262 -8.05 -7.97 -8.51
CA ARG A 262 -9.28 -8.32 -7.77
C ARG A 262 -10.48 -7.48 -8.22
N PHE A 263 -10.27 -6.20 -8.50
CA PHE A 263 -11.31 -5.31 -8.97
C PHE A 263 -11.82 -5.67 -10.39
N LEU A 264 -10.89 -5.90 -11.33
CA LEU A 264 -11.21 -6.10 -12.74
C LEU A 264 -11.62 -7.53 -13.05
N GLU A 265 -10.91 -8.52 -12.53
CA GLU A 265 -11.09 -9.94 -12.89
C GLU A 265 -12.04 -10.65 -11.93
N GLU A 266 -11.94 -10.43 -10.62
CA GLU A 266 -12.74 -11.12 -9.63
C GLU A 266 -14.04 -10.37 -9.28
N GLY A 267 -14.18 -9.12 -9.69
CA GLY A 267 -15.34 -8.27 -9.38
C GLY A 267 -15.48 -7.94 -7.88
N LYS A 268 -14.42 -8.18 -7.11
CA LYS A 268 -14.29 -7.85 -5.69
C LYS A 268 -13.86 -6.39 -5.49
N GLU A 269 -13.54 -5.98 -4.30
CA GLU A 269 -13.07 -4.63 -3.94
C GLU A 269 -14.15 -3.53 -4.04
N PRO A 270 -15.28 -3.65 -3.30
CA PRO A 270 -16.33 -2.63 -3.33
C PRO A 270 -15.84 -1.26 -2.82
N CYS A 271 -14.97 -1.25 -1.81
CA CYS A 271 -14.35 -0.04 -1.26
C CYS A 271 -13.50 0.68 -2.31
N PHE A 272 -12.74 -0.07 -3.11
CA PHE A 272 -11.96 0.50 -4.21
C PHE A 272 -12.85 1.05 -5.33
N GLN A 273 -13.96 0.39 -5.64
CA GLN A 273 -14.96 0.93 -6.58
C GLN A 273 -15.51 2.27 -6.11
N GLU A 274 -15.84 2.40 -4.84
CA GLU A 274 -16.33 3.63 -4.25
C GLU A 274 -15.28 4.75 -4.35
N TYR A 275 -14.04 4.44 -3.96
CA TYR A 275 -12.90 5.35 -4.10
C TYR A 275 -12.73 5.85 -5.54
N LEU A 276 -12.72 4.94 -6.54
CA LEU A 276 -12.60 5.33 -7.96
C LEU A 276 -13.78 6.23 -8.41
N THR A 277 -14.99 5.93 -7.94
CA THR A 277 -16.18 6.73 -8.25
C THR A 277 -16.07 8.14 -7.68
N GLN A 278 -15.67 8.27 -6.42
CA GLN A 278 -15.46 9.57 -5.77
C GLN A 278 -14.30 10.34 -6.43
N THR A 279 -13.23 9.65 -6.79
CA THR A 279 -12.09 10.23 -7.49
C THR A 279 -12.51 10.76 -8.86
N LEU A 280 -13.25 10.00 -9.64
CA LEU A 280 -13.76 10.43 -10.95
C LEU A 280 -14.64 11.69 -10.83
N HIS A 281 -15.60 11.70 -9.91
CA HIS A 281 -16.44 12.87 -9.68
C HIS A 281 -15.61 14.11 -9.27
N SER A 282 -14.63 13.93 -8.40
CA SER A 282 -13.75 15.01 -7.96
C SER A 282 -12.93 15.57 -9.14
N ARG A 283 -12.37 14.70 -9.98
CA ARG A 283 -11.55 15.12 -11.15
C ARG A 283 -12.40 15.85 -12.19
N LEU A 284 -13.61 15.38 -12.48
CA LEU A 284 -14.54 16.06 -13.37
C LEU A 284 -14.87 17.47 -12.87
N LYS A 285 -15.19 17.62 -11.59
CA LYS A 285 -15.47 18.93 -10.99
C LYS A 285 -14.28 19.89 -11.07
N VAL A 286 -13.05 19.39 -10.83
CA VAL A 286 -11.83 20.20 -10.93
C VAL A 286 -11.59 20.59 -12.40
N ALA A 287 -11.75 19.67 -13.35
CA ALA A 287 -11.57 19.96 -14.78
C ALA A 287 -12.55 21.03 -15.26
N GLU A 288 -13.81 20.97 -14.84
CA GLU A 288 -14.81 21.99 -15.14
C GLU A 288 -14.41 23.36 -14.57
N GLY A 289 -13.97 23.45 -13.32
CA GLY A 289 -13.50 24.70 -12.70
C GLY A 289 -12.27 25.27 -13.39
N VAL A 290 -11.28 24.46 -13.76
CA VAL A 290 -10.10 24.91 -14.51
C VAL A 290 -10.46 25.38 -15.92
N SER A 291 -11.41 24.69 -16.60
CA SER A 291 -11.90 25.11 -17.92
C SER A 291 -12.60 26.46 -17.87
N GLN A 292 -13.45 26.70 -16.87
CA GLN A 292 -14.12 27.99 -16.67
C GLN A 292 -13.12 29.12 -16.36
N ALA A 293 -12.12 28.86 -15.51
CA ALA A 293 -11.06 29.80 -15.20
C ALA A 293 -10.19 30.14 -16.42
N ALA A 294 -9.87 29.13 -17.24
CA ALA A 294 -9.13 29.30 -18.48
C ALA A 294 -9.87 30.15 -19.53
N ALA A 295 -11.18 30.00 -19.61
CA ALA A 295 -12.02 30.80 -20.51
C ALA A 295 -12.13 32.29 -20.10
N GLY A 296 -11.95 32.60 -18.80
CA GLY A 296 -11.99 33.96 -18.26
C GLY A 296 -10.64 34.67 -18.21
N ALA A 297 -9.53 34.01 -18.48
CA ALA A 297 -8.18 34.56 -18.34
C ALA A 297 -7.71 35.27 -19.63
N ASN A 298 -7.44 36.58 -19.55
CA ASN A 298 -6.99 37.41 -20.66
C ASN A 298 -5.45 37.40 -20.86
N GLY A 299 -4.71 36.38 -20.48
CA GLY A 299 -3.24 36.32 -20.57
C GLY A 299 -2.71 34.99 -21.14
N GLU A 300 -1.67 35.05 -22.00
CA GLU A 300 -1.11 33.86 -22.66
C GLU A 300 -0.48 32.84 -21.70
N GLU A 301 0.21 33.28 -20.63
CA GLU A 301 0.85 32.39 -19.64
C GLU A 301 -0.17 31.65 -18.76
N GLY A 302 -1.21 32.35 -18.30
CA GLY A 302 -2.29 31.73 -17.53
C GLY A 302 -3.05 30.68 -18.34
N SER A 303 -3.19 30.91 -19.64
CA SER A 303 -3.80 29.97 -20.60
C SER A 303 -2.97 28.70 -20.81
N SER A 304 -1.61 28.79 -20.83
CA SER A 304 -0.73 27.63 -21.00
C SER A 304 -0.77 26.69 -19.79
N ASN A 305 -0.61 27.19 -18.60
CA ASN A 305 -0.66 26.39 -17.35
C ASN A 305 -2.03 25.73 -17.14
N ALA A 306 -3.11 26.43 -17.47
CA ALA A 306 -4.46 25.89 -17.38
C ALA A 306 -4.70 24.77 -18.39
N ARG A 307 -4.19 24.91 -19.63
CA ARG A 307 -4.26 23.86 -20.67
C ARG A 307 -3.48 22.61 -20.25
N GLN A 308 -2.23 22.79 -19.77
CA GLN A 308 -1.44 21.67 -19.28
C GLN A 308 -2.17 20.94 -18.13
N ARG A 309 -2.71 21.69 -17.18
CA ARG A 309 -3.46 21.10 -16.06
C ARG A 309 -4.73 20.38 -16.50
N LEU A 310 -5.44 20.91 -17.50
CA LEU A 310 -6.58 20.24 -18.10
C LEU A 310 -6.19 18.94 -18.80
N SER A 311 -5.09 18.93 -19.56
CA SER A 311 -4.58 17.72 -20.22
C SER A 311 -4.29 16.61 -19.20
N GLU A 312 -3.58 16.92 -18.11
CA GLU A 312 -3.32 15.97 -17.02
C GLU A 312 -4.62 15.42 -16.40
N LEU A 313 -5.60 16.29 -16.12
CA LEU A 313 -6.88 15.89 -15.54
C LEU A 313 -7.69 14.99 -16.47
N TRP A 314 -7.73 15.31 -17.78
CA TRP A 314 -8.42 14.48 -18.76
C TRP A 314 -7.75 13.13 -18.95
N GLY A 315 -6.41 13.05 -18.86
CA GLY A 315 -5.69 11.79 -18.84
C GLY A 315 -6.10 10.91 -17.64
N GLU A 316 -6.16 11.49 -16.43
CA GLU A 316 -6.64 10.78 -15.23
C GLU A 316 -8.10 10.31 -15.35
N ILE A 317 -8.98 11.17 -15.87
CA ILE A 317 -10.40 10.87 -16.10
C ILE A 317 -10.53 9.71 -17.09
N GLY A 318 -9.79 9.74 -18.19
CA GLY A 318 -9.80 8.69 -19.21
C GLY A 318 -9.39 7.32 -18.66
N ILE A 319 -8.36 7.28 -17.79
CA ILE A 319 -7.97 6.04 -17.10
C ILE A 319 -9.12 5.51 -16.23
N LEU A 320 -9.71 6.36 -15.39
CA LEU A 320 -10.81 5.97 -14.51
C LEU A 320 -11.99 5.42 -15.28
N GLN A 321 -12.40 6.10 -16.35
CA GLN A 321 -13.49 5.67 -17.24
C GLN A 321 -13.16 4.32 -17.90
N THR A 322 -11.92 4.13 -18.33
CA THR A 322 -11.46 2.86 -18.91
C THR A 322 -11.56 1.72 -17.91
N LEU A 323 -11.11 1.90 -16.67
CA LEU A 323 -11.22 0.89 -15.62
C LEU A 323 -12.68 0.47 -15.35
N PHE A 324 -13.62 1.44 -15.31
CA PHE A 324 -15.04 1.13 -15.16
C PHE A 324 -15.62 0.37 -16.36
N ALA A 325 -15.23 0.74 -17.58
CA ALA A 325 -15.66 0.06 -18.79
C ALA A 325 -15.18 -1.40 -18.83
N VAL A 326 -13.91 -1.66 -18.50
CA VAL A 326 -13.34 -3.01 -18.42
C VAL A 326 -14.10 -3.87 -17.41
N ARG A 327 -14.35 -3.33 -16.21
CA ARG A 327 -15.10 -4.03 -15.18
C ARG A 327 -16.53 -4.40 -15.65
N GLN A 328 -17.19 -3.51 -16.35
CA GLN A 328 -18.53 -3.80 -16.90
C GLN A 328 -18.51 -4.90 -17.95
N LEU A 329 -17.49 -4.92 -18.83
CA LEU A 329 -17.30 -5.96 -19.83
C LEU A 329 -17.03 -7.33 -19.18
N ASN A 330 -16.21 -7.39 -18.16
CA ASN A 330 -15.90 -8.63 -17.45
C ASN A 330 -17.13 -9.18 -16.69
N LYS A 331 -17.95 -8.31 -16.09
CA LYS A 331 -19.24 -8.72 -15.50
C LYS A 331 -20.21 -9.36 -16.51
N ARG A 332 -20.23 -8.86 -17.76
CA ARG A 332 -21.08 -9.43 -18.83
C ARG A 332 -20.57 -10.79 -19.32
N LYS A 333 -19.28 -11.06 -19.26
CA LYS A 333 -18.69 -12.36 -19.67
C LYS A 333 -18.83 -13.45 -18.59
N GLY A 334 -18.88 -13.09 -17.32
CA GLY A 334 -19.04 -14.01 -16.18
C GLY A 334 -20.51 -14.34 -15.84
N GLY A 335 -21.46 -13.77 -16.54
CA GLY A 335 -22.91 -13.95 -16.35
C GLY A 335 -23.55 -14.81 -17.46
N VAL A 336 -23.00 -16.04 -17.66
CA VAL A 336 -23.67 -17.12 -18.41
C VAL A 336 -23.84 -18.32 -17.47
#